data_51ebd1534f727e19f7af51f51efb0cd6
#
_entry.id   51ebd1534f727e19f7af51f51efb0cd6
#
_cell.length_a   1.000
_cell.length_b   1.000
_cell.length_c   1.000
_cell.angle_alpha   90.00
_cell.angle_beta   90.00
_cell.angle_gamma   90.00
#
_symmetry.space_group_name_H-M   'P 1'
#
loop_
_entity.id
_entity.type
_entity.pdbx_description
1 polymer ?
#
loop_
_entity_poly.entity_id
_entity_poly.type
_entity_poly.pdbx_seq_one_letter_code
_entity_poly.pdbx_strand_id
1 'polypeptide(L)'
;MHIPKQDTAGIDVLPFEEALAAAQRPQADYDVSRWLYVPPTYEEYRYILGTRGVHPLICVGINPSTAEPDRLDPTLQSAQRIARFNGYDSFLMFNVYAQRATRPDDMEKTPNAWLHGENMKAFAYLLTLCRGTPAVWAAWGSIIEKRAYLSACVADMLEIAGRQGAVWYLSLIHI
;
A
#
# COMPACT_ATOMS: atom_id res chain seq x y z
N MET A 1 -16.51 -1.75 -7.81
CA MET A 1 -15.47 -2.45 -8.61
C MET A 1 -14.70 -1.40 -9.39
N HIS A 2 -13.36 -1.43 -9.37
CA HIS A 2 -12.48 -0.55 -10.12
C HIS A 2 -11.83 -1.34 -11.26
N ILE A 3 -11.97 -0.85 -12.47
CA ILE A 3 -11.31 -1.36 -13.68
C ILE A 3 -10.48 -0.20 -14.23
N PRO A 4 -9.14 -0.36 -14.40
CA PRO A 4 -8.30 0.69 -14.93
C PRO A 4 -8.80 1.15 -16.32
N LYS A 5 -8.86 2.45 -16.52
CA LYS A 5 -9.29 3.03 -17.80
C LYS A 5 -8.19 3.01 -18.85
N GLN A 6 -6.93 3.04 -18.39
CA GLN A 6 -5.73 3.02 -19.23
C GLN A 6 -4.52 2.62 -18.38
N ASP A 7 -3.40 2.35 -19.02
CA ASP A 7 -2.13 2.12 -18.36
C ASP A 7 -1.66 3.39 -17.63
N THR A 8 -0.95 3.21 -16.52
CA THR A 8 -0.53 4.33 -15.66
C THR A 8 0.49 5.26 -16.30
N ALA A 9 1.12 4.85 -17.38
CA ALA A 9 1.97 5.72 -18.20
C ALA A 9 1.18 6.84 -18.93
N GLY A 10 -0.14 6.68 -19.07
CA GLY A 10 -1.03 7.65 -19.70
C GLY A 10 -1.73 8.60 -18.74
N ILE A 11 -1.45 8.52 -17.44
CA ILE A 11 -2.04 9.39 -16.42
C ILE A 11 -0.97 10.23 -15.72
N ASP A 12 -1.41 11.32 -15.09
CA ASP A 12 -0.54 12.13 -14.25
C ASP A 12 -0.36 11.43 -12.88
N VAL A 13 0.86 10.98 -12.62
CA VAL A 13 1.25 10.33 -11.36
C VAL A 13 2.09 11.30 -10.56
N LEU A 14 1.52 11.80 -9.47
CA LEU A 14 2.24 12.70 -8.56
C LEU A 14 3.44 12.01 -7.94
N PRO A 15 4.59 12.71 -7.82
CA PRO A 15 5.69 12.27 -6.97
C PRO A 15 5.18 11.96 -5.56
N PHE A 16 5.73 10.93 -4.93
CA PHE A 16 5.28 10.51 -3.61
C PHE A 16 5.34 11.65 -2.58
N GLU A 17 6.40 12.44 -2.59
CA GLU A 17 6.58 13.54 -1.65
C GLU A 17 5.50 14.62 -1.80
N GLU A 18 5.10 14.94 -3.02
CA GLU A 18 4.03 15.90 -3.30
C GLU A 18 2.67 15.33 -2.86
N ALA A 19 2.40 14.07 -3.18
CA ALA A 19 1.19 13.39 -2.76
C ALA A 19 1.10 13.30 -1.23
N LEU A 20 2.21 13.01 -0.55
CA LEU A 20 2.28 12.99 0.91
C LEU A 20 2.05 14.37 1.53
N ALA A 21 2.67 15.41 0.98
CA ALA A 21 2.46 16.78 1.46
C ALA A 21 0.99 17.23 1.31
N ALA A 22 0.34 16.84 0.21
CA ALA A 22 -1.09 17.07 0.01
C ALA A 22 -1.95 16.29 1.04
N ALA A 23 -1.59 15.04 1.35
CA ALA A 23 -2.30 14.19 2.30
C ALA A 23 -2.18 14.63 3.78
N GLN A 24 -1.24 15.50 4.09
CA GLN A 24 -1.09 16.09 5.42
C GLN A 24 -1.97 17.35 5.65
N ARG A 25 -2.56 17.87 4.59
CA ARG A 25 -3.48 19.02 4.68
C ARG A 25 -4.87 18.54 5.09
N PRO A 26 -5.67 19.39 5.77
CA PRO A 26 -7.06 19.08 6.08
C PRO A 26 -7.83 18.64 4.82
N GLN A 27 -8.61 17.58 4.95
CA GLN A 27 -9.48 17.05 3.90
C GLN A 27 -10.95 17.21 4.31
N ALA A 28 -11.84 17.39 3.33
CA ALA A 28 -13.26 17.55 3.60
C ALA A 28 -13.94 16.20 3.91
N ASP A 29 -13.44 15.11 3.32
CA ASP A 29 -14.13 13.81 3.29
C ASP A 29 -13.69 12.85 4.39
N TYR A 30 -12.58 13.13 5.07
CA TYR A 30 -12.06 12.28 6.14
C TYR A 30 -11.14 13.03 7.11
N ASP A 31 -10.96 12.47 8.30
CA ASP A 31 -10.10 13.02 9.34
C ASP A 31 -8.62 12.62 9.12
N VAL A 32 -7.78 13.59 8.73
CA VAL A 32 -6.34 13.39 8.51
C VAL A 32 -5.56 13.11 9.79
N SER A 33 -6.12 13.37 10.97
CA SER A 33 -5.48 12.99 12.23
C SER A 33 -5.60 11.49 12.48
N ARG A 34 -6.61 10.86 11.90
CA ARG A 34 -6.87 9.42 11.99
C ARG A 34 -6.30 8.64 10.82
N TRP A 35 -6.43 9.16 9.60
CA TRP A 35 -6.09 8.46 8.37
C TRP A 35 -4.80 8.97 7.74
N LEU A 36 -4.00 8.04 7.22
CA LEU A 36 -2.95 8.31 6.25
C LEU A 36 -3.41 7.75 4.90
N TYR A 37 -3.78 8.63 3.97
CA TYR A 37 -4.27 8.27 2.64
C TYR A 37 -3.49 9.06 1.58
N VAL A 38 -2.71 8.37 0.75
CA VAL A 38 -1.77 8.97 -0.20
C VAL A 38 -1.95 8.33 -1.59
N PRO A 39 -2.28 9.09 -2.60
CA PRO A 39 -2.70 10.50 -2.59
C PRO A 39 -4.02 10.69 -1.82
N PRO A 40 -4.35 11.94 -1.41
CA PRO A 40 -5.51 12.23 -0.57
C PRO A 40 -6.87 12.11 -1.28
N THR A 41 -6.86 11.88 -2.58
CA THR A 41 -8.01 11.74 -3.46
C THR A 41 -8.05 10.36 -4.12
N TYR A 42 -9.21 9.99 -4.68
CA TYR A 42 -9.35 8.72 -5.39
C TYR A 42 -8.77 8.82 -6.80
N GLU A 43 -7.56 8.29 -6.97
CA GLU A 43 -6.84 8.26 -8.24
C GLU A 43 -6.78 6.84 -8.82
N GLU A 44 -6.32 6.67 -10.05
CA GLU A 44 -6.05 5.36 -10.69
C GLU A 44 -4.91 4.58 -9.99
N TYR A 45 -4.28 5.17 -8.99
CA TYR A 45 -3.23 4.56 -8.17
C TYR A 45 -3.41 4.96 -6.70
N ARG A 46 -2.73 4.24 -5.81
CA ARG A 46 -2.68 4.54 -4.38
C ARG A 46 -1.37 4.04 -3.78
N TYR A 47 -0.64 4.91 -3.11
CA TYR A 47 0.57 4.53 -2.39
C TYR A 47 0.25 3.94 -1.02
N ILE A 48 -0.56 4.61 -0.22
CA ILE A 48 -0.82 4.26 1.18
C ILE A 48 -2.29 4.43 1.52
N LEU A 49 -2.82 3.54 2.36
CA LEU A 49 -4.07 3.74 3.08
C LEU A 49 -4.01 3.03 4.43
N GLY A 50 -4.19 3.76 5.52
CA GLY A 50 -4.25 3.14 6.84
C GLY A 50 -4.56 4.13 7.94
N THR A 51 -4.53 3.65 9.18
CA THR A 51 -4.75 4.49 10.35
C THR A 51 -3.41 4.90 10.96
N ARG A 52 -3.35 6.10 11.51
CA ARG A 52 -2.17 6.60 12.20
C ARG A 52 -2.02 5.96 13.57
N GLY A 53 -0.80 5.64 13.94
CA GLY A 53 -0.42 5.09 15.23
C GLY A 53 1.09 5.10 15.38
N VAL A 54 1.59 4.61 16.51
CA VAL A 54 3.03 4.56 16.81
C VAL A 54 3.62 3.17 16.65
N HIS A 55 2.74 2.15 16.58
CA HIS A 55 3.13 0.75 16.39
C HIS A 55 2.22 0.09 15.33
N PRO A 56 2.29 0.52 14.07
CA PRO A 56 1.48 -0.01 13.00
C PRO A 56 1.96 -1.40 12.53
N LEU A 57 1.01 -2.26 12.11
CA LEU A 57 1.32 -3.37 11.23
C LEU A 57 1.28 -2.89 9.77
N ILE A 58 2.38 -3.04 9.05
CA ILE A 58 2.42 -2.76 7.61
C ILE A 58 1.93 -4.02 6.87
N CYS A 59 0.78 -3.91 6.22
CA CYS A 59 0.19 -5.01 5.45
C CYS A 59 0.47 -4.78 3.97
N VAL A 60 1.05 -5.75 3.29
CA VAL A 60 1.40 -5.63 1.87
C VAL A 60 0.53 -6.57 1.04
N GLY A 61 -0.36 -6.00 0.23
CA GLY A 61 -1.12 -6.69 -0.81
C GLY A 61 -0.50 -6.56 -2.19
N ILE A 62 -1.16 -7.07 -3.23
CA ILE A 62 -0.66 -6.98 -4.61
C ILE A 62 -0.85 -5.58 -5.17
N ASN A 63 -2.09 -5.12 -5.22
CA ASN A 63 -2.48 -3.83 -5.78
C ASN A 63 -3.68 -3.25 -5.04
N PRO A 64 -3.87 -1.93 -5.02
CA PRO A 64 -5.04 -1.32 -4.40
C PRO A 64 -6.30 -1.57 -5.22
N SER A 65 -7.44 -1.62 -4.53
CA SER A 65 -8.77 -1.68 -5.13
C SER A 65 -9.57 -0.42 -4.80
N THR A 66 -10.81 -0.55 -4.33
CA THR A 66 -11.75 0.56 -4.15
C THR A 66 -11.72 1.23 -2.78
N ALA A 67 -10.98 0.69 -1.81
CA ALA A 67 -10.97 1.20 -0.45
C ALA A 67 -10.47 2.65 -0.36
N GLU A 68 -11.12 3.40 0.53
CA GLU A 68 -10.83 4.78 0.92
C GLU A 68 -10.97 4.93 2.44
N PRO A 69 -10.53 6.03 3.06
CA PRO A 69 -10.83 6.34 4.45
C PRO A 69 -12.32 6.17 4.76
N ASP A 70 -12.63 5.59 5.93
CA ASP A 70 -13.98 5.30 6.42
C ASP A 70 -14.85 4.39 5.52
N ARG A 71 -14.33 3.94 4.36
CA ARG A 71 -14.98 2.99 3.42
C ARG A 71 -14.03 1.87 3.01
N LEU A 72 -13.62 1.06 3.99
CA LEU A 72 -12.72 -0.06 3.76
C LEU A 72 -13.41 -1.23 3.06
N ASP A 73 -12.72 -1.82 2.10
CA ASP A 73 -13.11 -3.09 1.50
C ASP A 73 -12.87 -4.28 2.46
N PRO A 74 -13.37 -5.50 2.17
CA PRO A 74 -13.20 -6.66 3.05
C PRO A 74 -11.73 -6.99 3.36
N THR A 75 -10.82 -6.76 2.42
CA THR A 75 -9.38 -7.01 2.61
C THR A 75 -8.80 -6.09 3.67
N LEU A 76 -9.07 -4.79 3.57
CA LEU A 76 -8.56 -3.81 4.54
C LEU A 76 -9.25 -3.94 5.90
N GLN A 77 -10.54 -4.30 5.94
CA GLN A 77 -11.23 -4.63 7.20
C GLN A 77 -10.56 -5.82 7.90
N SER A 78 -10.15 -6.84 7.14
CA SER A 78 -9.42 -8.00 7.66
C SER A 78 -8.03 -7.60 8.16
N ALA A 79 -7.28 -6.79 7.39
CA ALA A 79 -5.98 -6.27 7.79
C ALA A 79 -6.06 -5.49 9.13
N GLN A 80 -7.06 -4.62 9.26
CA GLN A 80 -7.30 -3.86 10.48
C GLN A 80 -7.58 -4.78 11.69
N ARG A 81 -8.43 -5.82 11.51
CA ARG A 81 -8.73 -6.78 12.58
C ARG A 81 -7.50 -7.58 12.98
N ILE A 82 -6.72 -8.04 12.00
CA ILE A 82 -5.48 -8.81 12.24
C ILE A 82 -4.46 -7.96 12.99
N ALA A 83 -4.27 -6.71 12.59
CA ALA A 83 -3.38 -5.79 13.30
C ALA A 83 -3.79 -5.65 14.78
N ARG A 84 -5.06 -5.35 15.05
CA ARG A 84 -5.58 -5.22 16.43
C ARG A 84 -5.44 -6.51 17.24
N PHE A 85 -5.77 -7.66 16.65
CA PHE A 85 -5.67 -8.96 17.32
C PHE A 85 -4.24 -9.30 17.71
N ASN A 86 -3.26 -8.85 16.93
CA ASN A 86 -1.83 -9.08 17.20
C ASN A 86 -1.17 -7.95 18.01
N GLY A 87 -1.95 -7.04 18.61
CA GLY A 87 -1.44 -6.02 19.53
C GLY A 87 -0.85 -4.77 18.88
N TYR A 88 -1.08 -4.58 17.56
CA TYR A 88 -0.72 -3.33 16.89
C TYR A 88 -1.80 -2.27 17.13
N ASP A 89 -1.39 -1.01 17.28
CA ASP A 89 -2.30 0.11 17.53
C ASP A 89 -2.96 0.65 16.25
N SER A 90 -2.40 0.30 15.10
CA SER A 90 -2.82 0.78 13.79
C SER A 90 -2.41 -0.19 12.68
N PHE A 91 -2.90 0.04 11.49
CA PHE A 91 -2.48 -0.70 10.29
C PHE A 91 -2.19 0.26 9.15
N LEU A 92 -1.24 -0.10 8.32
CA LEU A 92 -0.89 0.63 7.10
C LEU A 92 -0.92 -0.35 5.92
N MET A 93 -1.90 -0.17 5.03
CA MET A 93 -1.98 -0.96 3.81
C MET A 93 -1.08 -0.37 2.75
N PHE A 94 -0.19 -1.17 2.25
CA PHE A 94 0.70 -0.93 1.13
C PHE A 94 0.49 -1.99 0.06
N ASN A 95 0.97 -1.76 -1.15
CA ASN A 95 0.82 -2.71 -2.24
C ASN A 95 2.12 -2.87 -3.02
N VAL A 96 2.39 -4.10 -3.49
CA VAL A 96 3.56 -4.40 -4.32
C VAL A 96 3.60 -3.50 -5.55
N TYR A 97 2.43 -3.26 -6.16
CA TYR A 97 2.28 -2.32 -7.26
C TYR A 97 1.13 -1.35 -7.00
N ALA A 98 1.31 -0.09 -7.31
CA ALA A 98 0.40 0.97 -6.86
C ALA A 98 -0.83 1.20 -7.75
N GLN A 99 -0.91 0.62 -8.94
CA GLN A 99 -2.08 0.75 -9.83
C GLN A 99 -3.33 0.15 -9.19
N ARG A 100 -4.46 0.88 -9.21
CA ARG A 100 -5.74 0.34 -8.76
C ARG A 100 -6.31 -0.64 -9.78
N ALA A 101 -6.75 -1.80 -9.28
CA ALA A 101 -7.57 -2.76 -10.00
C ALA A 101 -8.31 -3.65 -9.00
N THR A 102 -9.60 -3.91 -9.21
CA THR A 102 -10.33 -4.83 -8.32
C THR A 102 -9.90 -6.27 -8.56
N ARG A 103 -9.64 -6.63 -9.80
CA ARG A 103 -9.09 -7.94 -10.16
C ARG A 103 -7.63 -7.78 -10.57
N PRO A 104 -6.70 -8.58 -10.02
CA PRO A 104 -5.29 -8.53 -10.40
C PRO A 104 -5.04 -8.75 -11.91
N ASP A 105 -5.93 -9.47 -12.59
CA ASP A 105 -5.86 -9.68 -14.02
C ASP A 105 -6.12 -8.40 -14.85
N ASP A 106 -6.76 -7.39 -14.26
CA ASP A 106 -7.01 -6.09 -14.89
C ASP A 106 -5.81 -5.12 -14.76
N MET A 107 -4.76 -5.49 -13.99
CA MET A 107 -3.53 -4.69 -13.90
C MET A 107 -2.80 -4.64 -15.25
N GLU A 108 -2.12 -3.52 -15.51
CA GLU A 108 -1.30 -3.34 -16.69
C GLU A 108 -0.26 -4.46 -16.87
N LYS A 109 0.07 -4.77 -18.13
CA LYS A 109 0.98 -5.88 -18.45
C LYS A 109 2.44 -5.48 -18.34
N THR A 110 2.73 -4.21 -18.59
CA THR A 110 4.06 -3.61 -18.49
C THR A 110 4.09 -2.62 -17.33
N PRO A 111 5.01 -2.73 -16.38
CA PRO A 111 5.04 -1.83 -15.23
C PRO A 111 5.47 -0.43 -15.66
N ASN A 112 4.86 0.57 -15.04
CA ASN A 112 5.33 1.94 -15.11
C ASN A 112 6.49 2.12 -14.11
N ALA A 113 7.70 2.29 -14.62
CA ALA A 113 8.90 2.43 -13.80
C ALA A 113 8.86 3.67 -12.89
N TRP A 114 8.25 4.76 -13.35
CA TRP A 114 8.06 5.96 -12.53
C TRP A 114 7.15 5.67 -11.34
N LEU A 115 5.96 5.12 -11.59
CA LEU A 115 5.01 4.76 -10.52
C LEU A 115 5.64 3.79 -9.52
N HIS A 116 6.39 2.79 -10.00
CA HIS A 116 7.09 1.85 -9.13
C HIS A 116 8.14 2.55 -8.28
N GLY A 117 8.97 3.42 -8.85
CA GLY A 117 9.97 4.19 -8.11
C GLY A 117 9.35 5.05 -6.99
N GLU A 118 8.26 5.73 -7.29
CA GLU A 118 7.53 6.52 -6.29
C GLU A 118 6.86 5.64 -5.21
N ASN A 119 6.37 4.46 -5.60
CA ASN A 119 5.85 3.47 -4.66
C ASN A 119 6.93 2.96 -3.69
N MET A 120 8.17 2.78 -4.16
CA MET A 120 9.30 2.38 -3.30
C MET A 120 9.69 3.47 -2.30
N LYS A 121 9.62 4.75 -2.68
CA LYS A 121 9.76 5.87 -1.73
C LYS A 121 8.67 5.83 -0.66
N ALA A 122 7.44 5.55 -1.05
CA ALA A 122 6.33 5.39 -0.12
C ALA A 122 6.56 4.24 0.87
N PHE A 123 7.08 3.10 0.39
CA PHE A 123 7.42 1.98 1.25
C PHE A 123 8.52 2.32 2.26
N ALA A 124 9.60 2.95 1.80
CA ALA A 124 10.67 3.41 2.67
C ALA A 124 10.15 4.37 3.76
N TYR A 125 9.25 5.29 3.38
CA TYR A 125 8.60 6.20 4.33
C TYR A 125 7.77 5.44 5.38
N LEU A 126 6.97 4.44 4.98
CA LEU A 126 6.16 3.66 5.93
C LEU A 126 6.99 3.01 7.02
N LEU A 127 8.15 2.48 6.68
CA LEU A 127 9.06 1.85 7.66
C LEU A 127 9.54 2.84 8.72
N THR A 128 9.66 4.13 8.37
CA THR A 128 10.06 5.18 9.33
C THR A 128 8.97 5.55 10.34
N LEU A 129 7.70 5.20 10.07
CA LEU A 129 6.58 5.52 10.95
C LEU A 129 6.48 4.57 12.16
N CYS A 130 7.19 3.45 12.13
CA CYS A 130 7.14 2.44 13.17
C CYS A 130 8.08 2.81 14.33
N ARG A 131 7.56 2.85 15.54
CA ARG A 131 8.39 2.94 16.72
C ARG A 131 9.05 1.57 17.00
N GLY A 132 10.36 1.49 16.88
CA GLY A 132 11.12 0.24 17.01
C GLY A 132 11.20 -0.50 15.67
N THR A 133 11.27 -1.82 15.72
CA THR A 133 11.43 -2.67 14.53
C THR A 133 10.14 -2.68 13.70
N PRO A 134 10.19 -2.27 12.42
CA PRO A 134 9.02 -2.34 11.56
C PRO A 134 8.56 -3.79 11.35
N ALA A 135 7.26 -4.04 11.51
CA ALA A 135 6.60 -5.31 11.25
C ALA A 135 5.88 -5.25 9.90
N VAL A 136 6.27 -6.09 8.96
CA VAL A 136 5.71 -6.16 7.62
C VAL A 136 5.05 -7.51 7.39
N TRP A 137 3.76 -7.52 7.10
CA TRP A 137 3.01 -8.72 6.78
C TRP A 137 2.83 -8.84 5.27
N ALA A 138 3.42 -9.89 4.68
CA ALA A 138 3.24 -10.27 3.28
C ALA A 138 1.89 -10.96 3.08
N ALA A 139 0.88 -10.21 2.60
CA ALA A 139 -0.50 -10.67 2.47
C ALA A 139 -0.93 -10.91 1.02
N TRP A 140 0.00 -11.19 0.10
CA TRP A 140 -0.30 -11.32 -1.33
C TRP A 140 -0.57 -12.76 -1.81
N GLY A 141 -0.16 -13.78 -1.07
CA GLY A 141 -0.35 -15.19 -1.47
C GLY A 141 0.24 -15.51 -2.85
N SER A 142 -0.37 -16.45 -3.59
CA SER A 142 0.05 -16.85 -4.94
C SER A 142 -0.27 -15.81 -6.03
N ILE A 143 -1.01 -14.74 -5.71
CA ILE A 143 -1.36 -13.68 -6.68
C ILE A 143 -0.10 -12.95 -7.20
N ILE A 144 1.02 -13.04 -6.48
CA ILE A 144 2.32 -12.49 -6.91
C ILE A 144 2.77 -13.02 -8.30
N GLU A 145 2.28 -14.17 -8.72
CA GLU A 145 2.63 -14.79 -10.01
C GLU A 145 1.81 -14.24 -11.19
N LYS A 146 0.78 -13.40 -10.94
CA LYS A 146 -0.11 -12.86 -11.98
C LYS A 146 0.58 -11.94 -12.99
N ARG A 147 1.67 -11.30 -12.59
CA ARG A 147 2.49 -10.44 -13.46
C ARG A 147 3.97 -10.70 -13.19
N ALA A 148 4.74 -10.92 -14.22
CA ALA A 148 6.17 -11.25 -14.10
C ALA A 148 6.98 -10.17 -13.35
N TYR A 149 6.58 -8.89 -13.46
CA TYR A 149 7.28 -7.79 -12.81
C TYR A 149 7.05 -7.71 -11.30
N LEU A 150 6.01 -8.34 -10.75
CA LEU A 150 5.71 -8.25 -9.31
C LEU A 150 6.82 -8.83 -8.44
N SER A 151 7.47 -9.90 -8.90
CA SER A 151 8.61 -10.49 -8.17
C SER A 151 9.79 -9.52 -8.08
N ALA A 152 10.08 -8.76 -9.13
CA ALA A 152 11.11 -7.72 -9.12
C ALA A 152 10.72 -6.59 -8.15
N CYS A 153 9.45 -6.15 -8.15
CA CYS A 153 8.96 -5.16 -7.19
C CYS A 153 9.14 -5.63 -5.73
N VAL A 154 8.88 -6.90 -5.44
CA VAL A 154 9.11 -7.47 -4.10
C VAL A 154 10.59 -7.50 -3.75
N ALA A 155 11.47 -7.81 -4.71
CA ALA A 155 12.92 -7.79 -4.47
C ALA A 155 13.40 -6.40 -4.03
N ASP A 156 12.94 -5.33 -4.68
CA ASP A 156 13.24 -3.95 -4.30
C ASP A 156 12.72 -3.63 -2.88
N MET A 157 11.51 -4.10 -2.55
CA MET A 157 10.96 -3.93 -1.20
C MET A 157 11.79 -4.65 -0.14
N LEU A 158 12.24 -5.87 -0.41
CA LEU A 158 13.08 -6.65 0.51
C LEU A 158 14.40 -5.96 0.77
N GLU A 159 15.01 -5.36 -0.27
CA GLU A 159 16.23 -4.58 -0.13
C GLU A 159 16.03 -3.35 0.78
N ILE A 160 14.96 -2.58 0.55
CA ILE A 160 14.62 -1.41 1.37
C ILE A 160 14.35 -1.83 2.82
N ALA A 161 13.53 -2.87 3.02
CA ALA A 161 13.20 -3.39 4.35
C ALA A 161 14.42 -3.89 5.11
N GLY A 162 15.33 -4.58 4.42
CA GLY A 162 16.58 -5.09 5.00
C GLY A 162 17.50 -3.96 5.52
N ARG A 163 17.57 -2.85 4.78
CA ARG A 163 18.35 -1.67 5.22
C ARG A 163 17.79 -1.03 6.48
N GLN A 164 16.49 -1.18 6.76
CA GLN A 164 15.81 -0.63 7.93
C GLN A 164 15.54 -1.66 9.03
N GLY A 165 16.03 -2.89 8.87
CA GLY A 165 15.91 -3.96 9.87
C GLY A 165 14.47 -4.43 10.09
N ALA A 166 13.61 -4.32 9.08
CA ALA A 166 12.22 -4.75 9.17
C ALA A 166 12.08 -6.28 9.28
N VAL A 167 11.10 -6.72 10.05
CA VAL A 167 10.75 -8.15 10.18
C VAL A 167 9.56 -8.47 9.32
N TRP A 168 9.69 -9.52 8.50
CA TRP A 168 8.63 -10.00 7.62
C TRP A 168 7.87 -11.16 8.24
N TYR A 169 6.55 -11.07 8.16
CA TYR A 169 5.62 -12.14 8.51
C TYR A 169 4.98 -12.67 7.22
N LEU A 170 5.06 -13.97 7.00
CA LEU A 170 4.43 -14.63 5.87
C LEU A 170 3.10 -15.24 6.32
N SER A 171 2.04 -14.98 5.58
CA SER A 171 0.76 -15.64 5.80
C SER A 171 0.74 -16.95 5.03
N LEU A 172 0.53 -18.06 5.75
CA LEU A 172 0.24 -19.38 5.14
C LEU A 172 -1.27 -19.55 4.88
N ILE A 173 -2.08 -18.55 5.24
CA ILE A 173 -3.52 -18.58 5.06
C ILE A 173 -3.86 -17.84 3.77
N HIS A 174 -4.41 -18.57 2.82
CA HIS A 174 -5.06 -17.96 1.67
C HIS A 174 -6.31 -17.22 2.15
N ILE A 175 -6.30 -15.90 2.05
CA ILE A 175 -7.47 -15.06 2.28
C ILE A 175 -8.28 -14.98 0.97
#